data_e9d4a164416112860711a464e8fb778c
#
_entry.id   e9d4a164416112860711a464e8fb778c
#
_cell.length_a   1.000
_cell.length_b   1.000
_cell.length_c   1.000
_cell.angle_alpha   90.00
_cell.angle_beta   90.00
_cell.angle_gamma   90.00
#
_symmetry.space_group_name_H-M   'P 1'
#
loop_
_entity.id
_entity.type
_entity.pdbx_description
1 polymer ?
#
loop_
_entity_poly.entity_id
_entity_poly.type
_entity_poly.pdbx_seq_one_letter_code
_entity_poly.pdbx_strand_id
1 'polypeptide(L)'
;NAQHNHTMMAPSGAAKSVPAPPAETSDDGRLIATAEIIGTDRASLGTAEFREGPNGVLLRVALTGNLPTGWRGMHFHAVGTCEDAAFASAGAHVNHTDPESKKGHGLLAAVGPDFGDLPNLYTGADGTTFGEAFSSLVTLTDAPGRAALFDADGTSLVVHANADDHLSQPIGGAGARVGCGVLKRVQ
;
A
#
# COMPACT_ATOMS: atom_id res chain seq x y z
N ASN A 1 46.16 42.13 -4.76
CA ASN A 1 45.76 40.73 -4.85
C ASN A 1 44.82 40.40 -3.68
N ALA A 2 43.54 40.52 -3.91
CA ALA A 2 42.52 40.11 -2.95
C ALA A 2 42.02 38.72 -3.37
N GLN A 3 42.28 37.70 -2.57
CA GLN A 3 41.75 36.36 -2.75
C GLN A 3 40.36 36.34 -2.12
N HIS A 4 39.34 36.09 -2.93
CA HIS A 4 37.97 35.84 -2.47
C HIS A 4 37.87 34.36 -2.08
N ASN A 5 37.74 34.12 -0.79
CA ASN A 5 37.45 32.78 -0.24
C ASN A 5 35.95 32.55 -0.32
N HIS A 6 35.50 31.77 -1.32
CA HIS A 6 34.15 31.27 -1.39
C HIS A 6 34.01 30.04 -0.48
N THR A 7 33.52 30.24 0.73
CA THR A 7 33.06 29.14 1.58
C THR A 7 31.76 28.61 1.01
N MET A 8 31.79 27.45 0.37
CA MET A 8 30.58 26.73 -0.04
C MET A 8 29.93 26.16 1.21
N MET A 9 28.81 26.75 1.63
CA MET A 9 27.93 26.13 2.60
C MET A 9 27.27 24.90 1.97
N ALA A 10 27.51 23.73 2.54
CA ALA A 10 26.78 22.52 2.19
C ALA A 10 25.29 22.72 2.51
N PRO A 11 24.38 22.29 1.64
CA PRO A 11 22.95 22.37 1.96
C PRO A 11 22.67 21.47 3.16
N SER A 12 22.16 22.07 4.22
CA SER A 12 21.62 21.35 5.37
C SER A 12 20.46 20.50 4.86
N GLY A 13 20.66 19.18 4.82
CA GLY A 13 19.59 18.23 4.49
C GLY A 13 18.50 18.34 5.53
N ALA A 14 17.39 19.00 5.16
CA ALA A 14 16.20 19.00 6.00
C ALA A 14 15.75 17.54 6.22
N ALA A 15 15.56 17.16 7.47
CA ALA A 15 15.04 15.84 7.80
C ALA A 15 13.67 15.69 7.13
N LYS A 16 13.48 14.58 6.38
CA LYS A 16 12.21 14.24 5.75
C LYS A 16 11.19 13.99 6.85
N SER A 17 10.24 14.88 7.04
CA SER A 17 9.17 14.71 8.01
C SER A 17 7.97 14.05 7.35
N VAL A 18 7.49 12.97 7.96
CA VAL A 18 6.17 12.42 7.63
C VAL A 18 5.11 13.41 8.11
N PRO A 19 4.16 13.82 7.27
CA PRO A 19 3.05 14.66 7.72
C PRO A 19 2.31 13.97 8.88
N ALA A 20 2.04 14.70 9.95
CA ALA A 20 1.23 14.18 11.04
C ALA A 20 -0.17 13.82 10.52
N PRO A 21 -0.75 12.67 10.92
CA PRO A 21 -2.14 12.37 10.58
C PRO A 21 -3.06 13.43 11.18
N PRO A 22 -4.22 13.72 10.53
CA PRO A 22 -5.23 14.58 11.13
C PRO A 22 -5.67 14.01 12.48
N ALA A 23 -6.02 14.89 13.40
CA ALA A 23 -6.49 14.51 14.73
C ALA A 23 -7.72 13.58 14.61
N GLU A 24 -7.75 12.53 15.42
CA GLU A 24 -8.89 11.61 15.49
C GLU A 24 -10.09 12.31 16.13
N THR A 25 -11.22 12.35 15.43
CA THR A 25 -12.37 13.16 15.84
C THR A 25 -13.66 12.40 16.12
N SER A 26 -13.74 11.07 15.99
CA SER A 26 -14.93 10.27 16.35
C SER A 26 -14.67 8.76 16.34
N ASP A 27 -15.64 7.97 16.87
CA ASP A 27 -15.65 6.50 16.80
C ASP A 27 -15.64 5.97 15.35
N ASP A 28 -16.11 6.77 14.40
CA ASP A 28 -16.07 6.49 12.97
C ASP A 28 -14.75 7.01 12.40
N GLY A 29 -13.78 6.16 12.21
CA GLY A 29 -12.47 6.51 11.63
C GLY A 29 -11.29 6.19 12.55
N ARG A 30 -11.53 5.42 13.60
CA ARG A 30 -10.47 4.93 14.47
C ARG A 30 -9.47 4.06 13.68
N LEU A 31 -8.21 4.17 14.05
CA LEU A 31 -7.16 3.27 13.59
C LEU A 31 -7.48 1.84 14.05
N ILE A 32 -7.62 0.91 13.09
CA ILE A 32 -8.00 -0.48 13.36
C ILE A 32 -6.83 -1.43 13.09
N ALA A 33 -6.03 -1.13 12.09
CA ALA A 33 -4.90 -1.97 11.73
C ALA A 33 -3.71 -1.16 11.22
N THR A 34 -2.54 -1.78 11.28
CA THR A 34 -1.29 -1.27 10.71
C THR A 34 -0.59 -2.39 9.95
N ALA A 35 0.31 -2.01 9.04
CA ALA A 35 1.27 -2.92 8.42
C ALA A 35 2.64 -2.24 8.34
N GLU A 36 3.67 -2.92 8.79
CA GLU A 36 5.04 -2.55 8.49
C GLU A 36 5.38 -3.08 7.09
N ILE A 37 5.74 -2.18 6.19
CA ILE A 37 6.10 -2.53 4.82
C ILE A 37 7.60 -2.77 4.75
N ILE A 38 7.98 -4.00 4.44
CA ILE A 38 9.38 -4.40 4.29
C ILE A 38 9.74 -4.52 2.81
N GLY A 39 10.99 -4.20 2.48
CA GLY A 39 11.56 -4.42 1.15
C GLY A 39 12.08 -5.84 0.97
N THR A 40 12.55 -6.14 -0.24
CA THR A 40 13.13 -7.45 -0.60
C THR A 40 14.42 -7.76 0.15
N ASP A 41 15.12 -6.75 0.66
CA ASP A 41 16.28 -6.85 1.55
C ASP A 41 15.89 -7.03 3.03
N ARG A 42 14.61 -7.15 3.33
CA ARG A 42 14.01 -7.27 4.68
C ARG A 42 14.09 -6.00 5.53
N ALA A 43 14.63 -4.91 5.01
CA ALA A 43 14.62 -3.64 5.70
C ALA A 43 13.23 -3.00 5.65
N SER A 44 12.86 -2.26 6.69
CA SER A 44 11.63 -1.49 6.72
C SER A 44 11.66 -0.38 5.67
N LEU A 45 10.63 -0.30 4.85
CA LEU A 45 10.39 0.82 3.94
C LEU A 45 9.51 1.89 4.58
N GLY A 46 8.70 1.52 5.56
CA GLY A 46 7.74 2.40 6.22
C GLY A 46 6.50 1.65 6.68
N THR A 47 5.38 2.36 6.79
CA THR A 47 4.15 1.84 7.38
C THR A 47 2.92 2.15 6.54
N ALA A 48 1.89 1.35 6.72
CA ALA A 48 0.53 1.65 6.31
C ALA A 48 -0.41 1.60 7.52
N GLU A 49 -1.37 2.50 7.55
CA GLU A 49 -2.43 2.58 8.57
C GLU A 49 -3.79 2.39 7.93
N PHE A 50 -4.67 1.69 8.62
CA PHE A 50 -5.98 1.32 8.12
C PHE A 50 -7.08 1.73 9.10
N ARG A 51 -8.06 2.48 8.59
CA ARG A 51 -9.24 2.93 9.32
C ARG A 51 -10.48 2.44 8.57
N GLU A 52 -11.54 2.13 9.29
CA GLU A 52 -12.80 1.75 8.67
C GLU A 52 -13.95 2.62 9.17
N GLY A 53 -14.78 3.01 8.23
CA GLY A 53 -16.07 3.64 8.47
C GLY A 53 -17.21 2.88 7.77
N PRO A 54 -18.45 3.37 7.84
CA PRO A 54 -19.62 2.69 7.27
C PRO A 54 -19.49 2.40 5.77
N ASN A 55 -18.71 3.19 5.03
CA ASN A 55 -18.62 3.11 3.58
C ASN A 55 -17.40 2.33 3.06
N GLY A 56 -16.44 2.00 3.91
CA GLY A 56 -15.23 1.28 3.49
C GLY A 56 -14.02 1.54 4.35
N VAL A 57 -12.88 1.14 3.82
CA VAL A 57 -11.57 1.23 4.46
C VAL A 57 -10.76 2.35 3.83
N LEU A 58 -10.27 3.25 4.67
CA LEU A 58 -9.29 4.27 4.32
C LEU A 58 -7.91 3.77 4.74
N LEU A 59 -6.96 3.77 3.81
CA LEU A 59 -5.58 3.46 4.12
C LEU A 59 -4.67 4.64 3.82
N ARG A 60 -3.65 4.81 4.63
CA ARG A 60 -2.54 5.74 4.43
C ARG A 60 -1.23 4.98 4.39
N VAL A 61 -0.42 5.28 3.39
CA VAL A 61 0.89 4.68 3.18
C VAL A 61 1.95 5.75 3.31
N ALA A 62 2.95 5.50 4.13
CA ALA A 62 4.10 6.37 4.31
C ALA A 62 5.38 5.54 4.23
N LEU A 63 6.06 5.61 3.09
CA LEU A 63 7.32 4.92 2.86
C LEU A 63 8.44 5.96 2.72
N THR A 64 9.48 5.81 3.52
CA THR A 64 10.68 6.67 3.51
C THR A 64 11.92 5.91 3.04
N GLY A 65 11.79 4.61 2.75
CA GLY A 65 12.80 3.81 2.08
C GLY A 65 13.00 4.27 0.63
N ASN A 66 14.20 4.13 0.14
CA ASN A 66 14.60 4.62 -1.18
C ASN A 66 14.03 3.75 -2.31
N LEU A 67 12.77 3.96 -2.64
CA LEU A 67 12.19 3.42 -3.87
C LEU A 67 12.50 4.35 -5.05
N PRO A 68 12.72 3.81 -6.26
CA PRO A 68 12.88 4.64 -7.45
C PRO A 68 11.64 5.50 -7.72
N THR A 69 11.84 6.71 -8.24
CA THR A 69 10.77 7.64 -8.62
C THR A 69 9.79 7.00 -9.60
N GLY A 70 8.50 7.25 -9.42
CA GLY A 70 7.44 6.83 -10.35
C GLY A 70 6.20 6.26 -9.69
N TRP A 71 5.22 5.93 -10.53
CA TRP A 71 3.99 5.29 -10.13
C TRP A 71 4.20 3.81 -9.81
N ARG A 72 3.46 3.32 -8.80
CA ARG A 72 3.55 1.93 -8.32
C ARG A 72 2.19 1.36 -8.06
N GLY A 73 1.94 0.17 -8.59
CA GLY A 73 0.78 -0.62 -8.21
C GLY A 73 0.80 -0.96 -6.73
N MET A 74 -0.38 -1.03 -6.14
CA MET A 74 -0.60 -1.40 -4.76
C MET A 74 -1.87 -2.23 -4.67
N HIS A 75 -1.79 -3.38 -4.00
CA HIS A 75 -2.93 -4.29 -3.88
C HIS A 75 -2.96 -4.96 -2.51
N PHE A 76 -4.17 -5.32 -2.06
CA PHE A 76 -4.31 -6.31 -0.99
C PHE A 76 -4.12 -7.71 -1.58
N HIS A 77 -3.23 -8.49 -0.99
CA HIS A 77 -2.97 -9.88 -1.33
C HIS A 77 -3.57 -10.83 -0.30
N ALA A 78 -4.04 -11.99 -0.76
CA ALA A 78 -4.95 -12.87 -0.05
C ALA A 78 -4.35 -13.60 1.14
N VAL A 79 -3.03 -13.56 1.35
CA VAL A 79 -2.36 -14.27 2.45
C VAL A 79 -1.53 -13.31 3.29
N GLY A 80 -1.68 -13.39 4.61
CA GLY A 80 -0.97 -12.55 5.57
C GLY A 80 0.44 -13.02 5.85
N THR A 81 1.29 -13.11 4.81
CA THR A 81 2.70 -13.49 4.94
C THR A 81 3.58 -12.78 3.90
N CYS A 82 4.80 -12.41 4.31
CA CYS A 82 5.80 -11.71 3.50
C CYS A 82 7.18 -12.37 3.67
N GLU A 83 7.26 -13.69 3.76
CA GLU A 83 8.45 -14.38 4.23
C GLU A 83 9.53 -14.59 3.17
N ASP A 84 9.15 -14.84 1.92
CA ASP A 84 10.11 -15.07 0.83
C ASP A 84 10.57 -13.78 0.16
N ALA A 85 11.74 -13.82 -0.49
CA ALA A 85 12.36 -12.65 -1.08
C ALA A 85 11.55 -11.99 -2.22
N ALA A 86 10.73 -12.76 -2.92
CA ALA A 86 9.85 -12.27 -3.99
C ALA A 86 8.42 -11.95 -3.49
N PHE A 87 8.15 -12.16 -2.20
CA PHE A 87 6.82 -12.01 -1.60
C PHE A 87 5.74 -12.87 -2.25
N ALA A 88 6.11 -13.98 -2.87
CA ALA A 88 5.17 -14.92 -3.48
C ALA A 88 4.22 -15.55 -2.44
N SER A 89 4.68 -15.67 -1.19
CA SER A 89 3.90 -16.17 -0.06
C SER A 89 2.66 -15.33 0.25
N ALA A 90 2.62 -14.05 -0.12
CA ALA A 90 1.44 -13.20 0.00
C ALA A 90 0.27 -13.63 -0.91
N GLY A 91 0.52 -14.51 -1.87
CA GLY A 91 -0.49 -15.06 -2.77
C GLY A 91 -0.93 -14.11 -3.87
N ALA A 92 -2.12 -14.35 -4.41
CA ALA A 92 -2.77 -13.50 -5.41
C ALA A 92 -3.50 -12.31 -4.74
N HIS A 93 -4.09 -11.42 -5.55
CA HIS A 93 -4.96 -10.35 -5.03
C HIS A 93 -6.14 -10.93 -4.24
N VAL A 94 -6.58 -10.22 -3.21
CA VAL A 94 -7.87 -10.49 -2.57
C VAL A 94 -8.94 -10.40 -3.65
N ASN A 95 -9.63 -11.52 -3.87
CA ASN A 95 -10.61 -11.63 -4.94
C ASN A 95 -12.02 -11.87 -4.38
N HIS A 96 -12.98 -12.06 -5.27
CA HIS A 96 -14.35 -12.33 -4.89
C HIS A 96 -14.46 -13.68 -4.16
N THR A 97 -15.32 -13.71 -3.16
CA THR A 97 -15.59 -14.94 -2.37
C THR A 97 -16.35 -16.00 -3.16
N ASP A 98 -16.92 -15.63 -4.31
CA ASP A 98 -17.61 -16.55 -5.21
C ASP A 98 -16.62 -17.13 -6.23
N PRO A 99 -16.26 -18.42 -6.14
CA PRO A 99 -15.36 -19.07 -7.09
C PRO A 99 -15.94 -19.16 -8.52
N GLU A 100 -17.26 -19.01 -8.69
CA GLU A 100 -17.92 -18.92 -9.99
C GLU A 100 -17.83 -17.52 -10.60
N SER A 101 -17.40 -16.52 -9.81
CA SER A 101 -17.19 -15.16 -10.29
C SER A 101 -16.06 -15.14 -11.30
N LYS A 102 -16.37 -14.75 -12.53
CA LYS A 102 -15.39 -14.51 -13.60
C LYS A 102 -14.75 -13.13 -13.52
N LYS A 103 -14.78 -12.50 -12.34
CA LYS A 103 -14.18 -11.19 -12.14
C LYS A 103 -12.67 -11.30 -12.13
N GLY A 104 -12.03 -10.30 -12.65
CA GLY A 104 -10.60 -10.16 -12.73
C GLY A 104 -10.11 -8.82 -12.23
N HIS A 105 -8.85 -8.59 -12.42
CA HIS A 105 -8.14 -7.39 -12.01
C HIS A 105 -8.54 -6.16 -12.83
N GLY A 106 -8.49 -5.01 -12.18
CA GLY A 106 -8.46 -3.69 -12.79
C GLY A 106 -9.62 -2.78 -12.40
N LEU A 107 -9.27 -1.62 -11.86
CA LEU A 107 -10.26 -0.60 -11.46
C LEU A 107 -11.05 -0.04 -12.65
N LEU A 108 -10.48 -0.14 -13.87
CA LEU A 108 -11.09 0.33 -15.12
C LEU A 108 -11.51 -0.82 -16.04
N ALA A 109 -11.21 -2.06 -15.65
CA ALA A 109 -11.54 -3.23 -16.48
C ALA A 109 -13.01 -3.62 -16.32
N ALA A 110 -13.67 -3.98 -17.43
CA ALA A 110 -15.05 -4.44 -17.40
C ALA A 110 -15.24 -5.73 -16.58
N VAL A 111 -14.19 -6.54 -16.46
CA VAL A 111 -14.18 -7.77 -15.65
C VAL A 111 -13.78 -7.53 -14.19
N GLY A 112 -13.24 -6.37 -13.88
CA GLY A 112 -12.79 -5.99 -12.55
C GLY A 112 -13.85 -5.22 -11.74
N PRO A 113 -13.41 -4.70 -10.61
CA PRO A 113 -12.11 -4.93 -9.98
C PRO A 113 -12.04 -6.22 -9.17
N ASP A 114 -10.82 -6.71 -8.88
CA ASP A 114 -10.58 -7.58 -7.74
C ASP A 114 -10.89 -6.83 -6.44
N PHE A 115 -11.30 -7.52 -5.38
CA PHE A 115 -11.54 -6.84 -4.11
C PHE A 115 -10.28 -6.19 -3.53
N GLY A 116 -9.10 -6.70 -3.86
CA GLY A 116 -7.82 -6.17 -3.42
C GLY A 116 -7.27 -5.01 -4.26
N ASP A 117 -7.96 -4.60 -5.34
CA ASP A 117 -7.48 -3.54 -6.20
C ASP A 117 -7.54 -2.17 -5.52
N LEU A 118 -6.48 -1.39 -5.73
CA LEU A 118 -6.30 -0.06 -5.18
C LEU A 118 -5.71 0.88 -6.23
N PRO A 119 -5.88 2.20 -6.07
CA PRO A 119 -5.14 3.17 -6.88
C PRO A 119 -3.63 3.06 -6.70
N ASN A 120 -2.88 3.51 -7.71
CA ASN A 120 -1.43 3.58 -7.65
C ASN A 120 -0.93 4.56 -6.59
N LEU A 121 0.25 4.25 -6.03
CA LEU A 121 1.06 5.20 -5.26
C LEU A 121 2.08 5.89 -6.16
N TYR A 122 2.54 7.06 -5.75
CA TYR A 122 3.63 7.77 -6.42
C TYR A 122 4.83 7.94 -5.48
N THR A 123 6.00 7.49 -5.94
CA THR A 123 7.28 7.75 -5.28
C THR A 123 7.91 9.00 -5.87
N GLY A 124 8.17 9.98 -5.01
CA GLY A 124 8.82 11.24 -5.39
C GLY A 124 10.30 11.10 -5.72
N ALA A 125 10.88 12.17 -6.25
CA ALA A 125 12.31 12.22 -6.59
C ALA A 125 13.25 12.04 -5.39
N ASP A 126 12.76 12.28 -4.18
CA ASP A 126 13.47 12.08 -2.93
C ASP A 126 13.39 10.63 -2.39
N GLY A 127 12.74 9.73 -3.12
CA GLY A 127 12.54 8.33 -2.76
C GLY A 127 11.45 8.08 -1.72
N THR A 128 10.67 9.10 -1.36
CA THR A 128 9.53 8.94 -0.43
C THR A 128 8.23 8.66 -1.19
N THR A 129 7.35 7.88 -0.55
CA THR A 129 6.02 7.56 -1.07
C THR A 129 5.00 7.87 0.01
N PHE A 130 4.13 8.85 -0.24
CA PHE A 130 3.00 9.14 0.62
C PHE A 130 1.72 9.05 -0.20
N GLY A 131 0.74 8.33 0.32
CA GLY A 131 -0.53 8.18 -0.37
C GLY A 131 -1.66 7.84 0.58
N GLU A 132 -2.86 8.19 0.15
CA GLU A 132 -4.10 7.81 0.80
C GLU A 132 -5.02 7.20 -0.25
N ALA A 133 -5.66 6.09 0.09
CA ALA A 133 -6.62 5.43 -0.78
C ALA A 133 -7.83 4.97 0.02
N PHE A 134 -8.97 4.88 -0.65
CA PHE A 134 -10.21 4.39 -0.08
C PHE A 134 -10.73 3.21 -0.89
N SER A 135 -11.14 2.14 -0.20
CA SER A 135 -11.78 0.98 -0.80
C SER A 135 -13.12 0.70 -0.14
N SER A 136 -14.17 0.63 -0.96
CA SER A 136 -15.49 0.15 -0.56
C SER A 136 -15.65 -1.37 -0.71
N LEU A 137 -14.61 -2.07 -1.17
CA LEU A 137 -14.66 -3.50 -1.53
C LEU A 137 -14.22 -4.43 -0.41
N VAL A 138 -13.51 -3.90 0.57
CA VAL A 138 -12.92 -4.66 1.69
C VAL A 138 -13.44 -4.19 3.03
N THR A 139 -13.24 -5.03 4.05
CA THR A 139 -13.62 -4.71 5.44
C THR A 139 -12.57 -5.22 6.42
N LEU A 140 -12.39 -4.48 7.51
CA LEU A 140 -11.58 -4.87 8.67
C LEU A 140 -12.44 -5.46 9.80
N THR A 141 -13.77 -5.34 9.71
CA THR A 141 -14.75 -5.63 10.77
C THR A 141 -15.90 -6.55 10.31
N ASP A 142 -15.71 -7.28 9.21
CA ASP A 142 -16.67 -8.23 8.65
C ASP A 142 -18.01 -7.60 8.16
N ALA A 143 -17.94 -6.39 7.59
CA ALA A 143 -19.10 -5.75 6.99
C ALA A 143 -19.65 -6.57 5.81
N PRO A 144 -20.99 -6.78 5.71
CA PRO A 144 -21.59 -7.59 4.65
C PRO A 144 -21.27 -7.07 3.24
N GLY A 145 -21.07 -7.99 2.28
CA GLY A 145 -20.84 -7.67 0.87
C GLY A 145 -19.42 -7.18 0.54
N ARG A 146 -18.51 -7.20 1.50
CA ARG A 146 -17.10 -6.83 1.35
C ARG A 146 -16.20 -8.00 1.67
N ALA A 147 -15.02 -8.04 1.08
CA ALA A 147 -14.02 -9.05 1.41
C ALA A 147 -13.34 -8.75 2.75
N ALA A 148 -13.40 -9.72 3.68
CA ALA A 148 -12.76 -9.61 4.98
C ALA A 148 -11.24 -9.69 4.85
N LEU A 149 -10.53 -8.68 5.36
CA LEU A 149 -9.06 -8.65 5.36
C LEU A 149 -8.47 -9.42 6.54
N PHE A 150 -9.24 -9.66 7.60
CA PHE A 150 -8.86 -10.48 8.75
C PHE A 150 -9.61 -11.82 8.73
N ASP A 151 -9.43 -12.55 7.64
CA ASP A 151 -9.90 -13.94 7.49
C ASP A 151 -8.91 -14.95 8.11
N ALA A 152 -9.08 -16.26 7.79
CA ALA A 152 -8.31 -17.31 8.45
C ALA A 152 -6.80 -17.24 8.19
N ASP A 153 -6.36 -16.79 7.02
CA ASP A 153 -4.94 -16.71 6.62
C ASP A 153 -4.41 -15.26 6.51
N GLY A 154 -5.25 -14.29 6.85
CA GLY A 154 -4.88 -12.88 6.89
C GLY A 154 -4.69 -12.25 5.52
N THR A 155 -4.13 -11.05 5.52
CA THR A 155 -3.94 -10.23 4.32
C THR A 155 -2.60 -9.51 4.39
N SER A 156 -1.97 -9.33 3.24
CA SER A 156 -0.80 -8.46 3.08
C SER A 156 -1.11 -7.31 2.13
N LEU A 157 -0.56 -6.14 2.42
CA LEU A 157 -0.48 -5.05 1.47
C LEU A 157 0.83 -5.18 0.69
N VAL A 158 0.74 -5.25 -0.64
CA VAL A 158 1.90 -5.38 -1.53
C VAL A 158 2.05 -4.13 -2.39
N VAL A 159 3.27 -3.61 -2.45
CA VAL A 159 3.67 -2.50 -3.32
C VAL A 159 4.52 -3.06 -4.46
N HIS A 160 4.23 -2.65 -5.68
CA HIS A 160 4.86 -3.16 -6.89
C HIS A 160 5.91 -2.21 -7.50
N ALA A 161 6.73 -2.76 -8.38
CA ALA A 161 7.81 -2.02 -9.04
C ALA A 161 7.31 -0.99 -10.05
N ASN A 162 6.23 -1.29 -10.77
CA ASN A 162 5.69 -0.48 -11.86
C ASN A 162 4.26 -0.02 -11.55
N ALA A 163 3.78 0.96 -12.32
CA ALA A 163 2.38 1.35 -12.31
C ALA A 163 1.47 0.18 -12.70
N ASP A 164 0.33 0.11 -12.04
CA ASP A 164 -0.83 -0.66 -12.50
C ASP A 164 -1.57 0.14 -13.57
N ASP A 165 -1.83 -0.45 -14.74
CA ASP A 165 -2.62 0.18 -15.79
C ASP A 165 -4.13 0.11 -15.55
N HIS A 166 -4.55 -0.63 -14.51
CA HIS A 166 -5.93 -0.86 -14.10
C HIS A 166 -6.81 -1.58 -15.13
N LEU A 167 -6.22 -2.25 -16.11
CA LEU A 167 -6.91 -2.92 -17.23
C LEU A 167 -6.38 -4.31 -17.49
N SER A 168 -5.05 -4.47 -17.62
CA SER A 168 -4.41 -5.72 -18.07
C SER A 168 -4.46 -6.79 -16.99
N GLN A 169 -4.72 -8.03 -17.45
CA GLN A 169 -4.75 -9.19 -16.56
C GLN A 169 -3.34 -9.80 -16.40
N PRO A 170 -3.03 -10.37 -15.27
CA PRO A 170 -3.79 -10.45 -14.01
C PRO A 170 -3.48 -9.30 -13.01
N ILE A 171 -2.51 -8.42 -13.29
CA ILE A 171 -1.98 -7.45 -12.32
C ILE A 171 -1.71 -6.07 -12.91
N GLY A 172 -2.27 -5.74 -14.09
CA GLY A 172 -2.11 -4.43 -14.71
C GLY A 172 -0.68 -4.08 -15.13
N GLY A 173 0.19 -5.05 -15.34
CA GLY A 173 1.59 -4.80 -15.63
C GLY A 173 2.41 -4.23 -14.46
N ALA A 174 1.90 -4.32 -13.23
CA ALA A 174 2.54 -3.76 -12.04
C ALA A 174 3.91 -4.37 -11.71
N GLY A 175 4.22 -5.56 -12.24
CA GLY A 175 5.54 -6.16 -12.16
C GLY A 175 5.89 -6.74 -10.79
N ALA A 176 7.18 -6.75 -10.48
CA ALA A 176 7.71 -7.37 -9.27
C ALA A 176 7.15 -6.73 -8.00
N ARG A 177 7.05 -7.52 -6.95
CA ARG A 177 6.66 -7.10 -5.60
C ARG A 177 7.89 -6.54 -4.90
N VAL A 178 7.91 -5.25 -4.60
CA VAL A 178 9.06 -4.56 -3.99
C VAL A 178 8.85 -4.23 -2.53
N GLY A 179 7.63 -4.24 -2.06
CA GLY A 179 7.28 -4.04 -0.66
C GLY A 179 6.10 -4.93 -0.25
N CYS A 180 6.12 -5.41 0.98
CA CYS A 180 5.08 -6.27 1.53
C CYS A 180 4.93 -6.02 3.02
N GLY A 181 3.69 -5.91 3.49
CA GLY A 181 3.39 -5.78 4.91
C GLY A 181 2.13 -6.54 5.29
N VAL A 182 2.24 -7.37 6.33
CA VAL A 182 1.10 -8.09 6.88
C VAL A 182 0.24 -7.14 7.72
N LEU A 183 -1.07 -7.13 7.46
CA LEU A 183 -2.01 -6.37 8.27
C LEU A 183 -2.10 -6.95 9.69
N LYS A 184 -1.98 -6.09 10.69
CA LYS A 184 -2.10 -6.44 12.11
C LYS A 184 -3.08 -5.50 12.79
N ARG A 185 -4.00 -6.05 13.58
CA ARG A 185 -4.90 -5.23 14.39
C ARG A 185 -4.11 -4.44 15.42
N VAL A 186 -4.47 -3.18 15.63
CA VAL A 186 -4.03 -2.42 16.80
C VAL A 186 -4.80 -2.90 18.03
N GLN A 187 -4.11 -2.97 19.17
CA GLN A 187 -4.68 -3.36 20.46
C GLN A 187 -5.29 -2.16 21.18
#